data_d531ee783b14cda25da65a4581371e3b
#
_entry.id   d531ee783b14cda25da65a4581371e3b
#
_cell.length_a   1.000
_cell.length_b   1.000
_cell.length_c   1.000
_cell.angle_alpha   90.00
_cell.angle_beta   90.00
_cell.angle_gamma   90.00
#
_symmetry.space_group_name_H-M   'P 1'
#
loop_
_entity.id
_entity.type
_entity.pdbx_description
1 polymer ?
#
loop_
_entity_poly.entity_id
_entity_poly.type
_entity_poly.pdbx_seq_one_letter_code
_entity_poly.pdbx_strand_id
1 'polypeptide(L)' 'MMMHLEIKVDDLEASVAHAVAQGATLAGFQPQADVRVCLDPAGHPFCLYLG' A
#
# COMPACT_ATOMS: atom_id res chain seq x y z
N MET A 1 -9.82 5.69 -16.49
CA MET A 1 -8.91 4.56 -16.36
C MET A 1 -8.23 4.61 -14.99
N MET A 2 -8.40 3.56 -14.22
CA MET A 2 -7.72 3.50 -12.92
C MET A 2 -6.31 2.95 -13.11
N MET A 3 -5.32 3.68 -12.66
CA MET A 3 -3.94 3.23 -12.68
C MET A 3 -3.59 2.69 -11.29
N HIS A 4 -3.07 1.47 -11.28
CA HIS A 4 -2.52 0.91 -10.06
C HIS A 4 -1.06 1.30 -9.92
N LEU A 5 -0.74 2.01 -8.86
CA LEU A 5 0.64 2.29 -8.52
C LEU A 5 1.18 1.15 -7.67
N GLU A 6 2.28 0.55 -8.09
CA GLU A 6 2.93 -0.53 -7.35
C GLU A 6 4.33 -0.07 -6.96
N ILE A 7 4.63 -0.18 -5.67
CA ILE A 7 5.90 0.29 -5.11
C ILE A 7 6.61 -0.88 -4.46
N LYS A 8 7.79 -1.19 -4.96
CA LYS A 8 8.64 -2.23 -4.39
C LYS A 8 9.30 -1.72 -3.12
N VAL A 9 9.23 -2.52 -2.04
CA VAL A 9 9.78 -2.15 -0.75
C VAL A 9 10.56 -3.32 -0.15
N ASP A 10 11.42 -3.02 0.82
CA ASP A 10 12.22 -4.04 1.51
C ASP A 10 11.55 -4.55 2.78
N ASP A 11 10.65 -3.76 3.38
CA ASP A 11 10.00 -4.08 4.63
C ASP A 11 8.55 -3.59 4.55
N LEU A 12 7.61 -4.54 4.44
CA LEU A 12 6.19 -4.20 4.29
C LEU A 12 5.64 -3.48 5.52
N GLU A 13 5.97 -3.97 6.72
CA GLU A 13 5.42 -3.36 7.94
C GLU A 13 5.90 -1.93 8.11
N ALA A 14 7.19 -1.69 7.94
CA ALA A 14 7.74 -0.34 8.04
C ALA A 14 7.18 0.56 6.95
N SER A 15 7.03 0.04 5.73
CA SER A 15 6.50 0.82 4.61
C SER A 15 5.03 1.18 4.81
N VAL A 16 4.23 0.24 5.31
CA VAL A 16 2.82 0.52 5.63
C VAL A 16 2.72 1.56 6.74
N ALA A 17 3.52 1.41 7.79
CA ALA A 17 3.52 2.38 8.88
C ALA A 17 3.90 3.78 8.39
N HIS A 18 4.89 3.86 7.51
CA HIS A 18 5.28 5.13 6.92
C HIS A 18 4.16 5.73 6.07
N ALA A 19 3.51 4.92 5.24
CA ALA A 19 2.40 5.37 4.41
C ALA A 19 1.23 5.88 5.26
N VAL A 20 0.88 5.14 6.31
CA VAL A 20 -0.19 5.55 7.22
C VAL A 20 0.16 6.88 7.89
N ALA A 21 1.42 7.06 8.29
CA ALA A 21 1.87 8.32 8.88
C ALA A 21 1.74 9.49 7.90
N GLN A 22 1.77 9.22 6.60
CA GLN A 22 1.58 10.23 5.55
C GLN A 22 0.10 10.42 5.16
N GLY A 23 -0.81 9.75 5.83
CA GLY A 23 -2.24 9.91 5.59
C GLY A 23 -2.91 8.79 4.81
N ALA A 24 -2.17 7.75 4.45
CA ALA A 24 -2.75 6.59 3.76
C ALA A 24 -3.51 5.69 4.74
N THR A 25 -4.39 4.86 4.19
CA THR A 25 -5.13 3.86 4.94
C THR A 25 -4.84 2.48 4.39
N LEU A 26 -4.72 1.48 5.27
CA LEU A 26 -4.57 0.10 4.82
C LEU A 26 -5.93 -0.44 4.41
N ALA A 27 -6.03 -0.98 3.19
CA ALA A 27 -7.28 -1.55 2.71
C ALA A 27 -7.63 -2.82 3.49
N GLY A 28 -8.92 -3.10 3.65
CA GLY A 28 -9.37 -4.31 4.32
C GLY A 28 -9.05 -5.58 3.56
N PHE A 29 -9.08 -5.51 2.23
CA PHE A 29 -8.78 -6.66 1.38
C PHE A 29 -7.28 -6.75 1.13
N GLN A 30 -6.68 -7.87 1.53
CA GLN A 30 -5.23 -8.11 1.36
C GLN A 30 -5.05 -9.44 0.63
N PRO A 31 -4.92 -9.41 -0.70
CA PRO A 31 -4.95 -10.64 -1.49
C PRO A 31 -3.73 -11.53 -1.33
N GLN A 32 -2.57 -10.95 -0.94
CA GLN A 32 -1.32 -11.70 -0.86
C GLN A 32 -0.54 -11.32 0.39
N ALA A 33 0.23 -12.27 0.93
CA ALA A 33 0.99 -12.05 2.15
C ALA A 33 2.15 -11.08 1.97
N ASP A 34 2.71 -11.02 0.77
CA ASP A 34 3.87 -10.16 0.46
C ASP A 34 3.47 -8.87 -0.24
N VAL A 35 2.19 -8.57 -0.28
CA VAL A 35 1.66 -7.35 -0.88
C VAL A 35 0.69 -6.70 0.09
N ARG A 36 0.74 -5.38 0.18
CA ARG A 36 -0.24 -4.62 0.97
C ARG A 36 -0.90 -3.58 0.08
N VAL A 37 -2.21 -3.65 0.04
CA VAL A 37 -3.03 -2.67 -0.68
C VAL A 37 -3.36 -1.53 0.27
N CYS A 38 -3.04 -0.32 -0.14
CA CYS A 38 -3.30 0.88 0.64
C CYS A 38 -4.14 1.85 -0.17
N LEU A 39 -4.75 2.80 0.52
CA LEU A 39 -5.49 3.90 -0.12
C LEU A 39 -4.82 5.21 0.28
N ASP A 40 -4.59 6.08 -0.70
CA ASP A 40 -4.08 7.40 -0.41
C ASP A 40 -5.17 8.28 0.22
N PRO A 41 -4.86 9.49 0.70
CA PRO A 41 -5.89 10.35 1.32
C PRO A 41 -7.07 10.68 0.41
N ALA A 42 -6.88 10.61 -0.91
CA ALA A 42 -7.95 10.82 -1.87
C ALA A 42 -8.73 9.55 -2.17
N GLY A 43 -8.35 8.41 -1.58
CA GLY A 43 -9.02 7.14 -1.77
C GLY A 43 -8.55 6.32 -2.96
N HIS A 44 -7.43 6.70 -3.58
CA HIS A 44 -6.88 5.95 -4.71
C HIS A 44 -6.02 4.79 -4.21
N PRO A 45 -6.21 3.59 -4.77
CA PRO A 45 -5.44 2.43 -4.31
C PRO A 45 -4.01 2.45 -4.84
N PHE A 46 -3.11 1.96 -4.02
CA PHE A 46 -1.74 1.66 -4.43
C PHE A 46 -1.26 0.42 -3.67
N CYS A 47 -0.28 -0.27 -4.23
CA CYS A 47 0.23 -1.51 -3.63
C CYS A 47 1.69 -1.35 -3.24
N LEU A 48 2.03 -1.87 -2.06
CA LEU A 48 3.40 -2.02 -1.59
C LEU A 48 3.73 -3.51 -1.66
N TYR A 49 4.86 -3.88 -2.23
CA TYR A 49 5.21 -5.28 -2.39
C TYR A 49 6.68 -5.54 -2.10
N LEU A 50 6.96 -6.74 -1.61
CA LEU A 50 8.35 -7.18 -1.39
C LEU A 50 8.96 -7.60 -2.72
N GLY A 51 10.11 -7.07 -3.00
CA GLY A 51 10.81 -7.36 -4.24
C GLY A 51 11.87 -8.45 -4.13
#